data_7cc3cdb2669bd48e49e8ab73cc7eff30
#
_entry.id   7cc3cdb2669bd48e49e8ab73cc7eff30
#
_cell.length_a   1.000
_cell.length_b   1.000
_cell.length_c   1.000
_cell.angle_alpha   90.00
_cell.angle_beta   90.00
_cell.angle_gamma   90.00
#
_symmetry.space_group_name_H-M   'P 1'
#
loop_
_entity.id
_entity.type
_entity.pdbx_description
1 polymer ?
#
loop_
_entity_poly.entity_id
_entity_poly.type
_entity_poly.pdbx_seq_one_letter_code
_entity_poly.pdbx_strand_id
1 'polypeptide(L)'
;MNTHAYTEFEKAAVYKVIAERRDMRHFLPTPLAPELLEKLLQAAHHAPSVGLMQPWRFIRITSDTVRAKIHTLVDEERVATARAIGEYENTARMAEFMRLKVEGVLDCAEILIACLCDNRESYIFGRRTLPEMDIASVSCAIQNLWLAARAEGIGMGWVSIFDPKKLAQLLNMPEDAKPIAILCLGHVNSFYKAPMLVEQGWALEKPLSEMVMENGWKK
;
A
#
# COMPACT_ATOMS: atom_id res chain seq x y z
N MET A 1 28.50 19.18 -18.21
CA MET A 1 27.39 19.22 -17.24
C MET A 1 26.34 18.20 -17.69
N ASN A 2 25.76 17.43 -16.79
CA ASN A 2 24.69 16.49 -17.16
C ASN A 2 23.37 17.27 -17.38
N THR A 3 23.02 17.53 -18.65
CA THR A 3 21.86 18.33 -19.05
C THR A 3 20.51 17.66 -18.78
N HIS A 4 20.53 16.39 -18.33
CA HIS A 4 19.31 15.61 -18.02
C HIS A 4 19.04 15.50 -16.51
N ALA A 5 19.92 16.04 -15.66
CA ALA A 5 19.69 16.04 -14.22
C ALA A 5 18.77 17.18 -13.83
N TYR A 6 17.86 16.90 -12.91
CA TYR A 6 17.05 17.94 -12.26
C TYR A 6 17.91 18.90 -11.45
N THR A 7 17.37 20.07 -11.13
CA THR A 7 17.99 21.04 -10.23
C THR A 7 18.16 20.44 -8.82
N GLU A 8 19.09 20.97 -8.03
CA GLU A 8 19.29 20.47 -6.65
C GLU A 8 18.02 20.63 -5.79
N PHE A 9 17.22 21.67 -6.03
CA PHE A 9 15.95 21.87 -5.34
C PHE A 9 14.94 20.76 -5.68
N GLU A 10 14.78 20.42 -6.96
CA GLU A 10 13.89 19.35 -7.41
C GLU A 10 14.34 17.97 -6.90
N LYS A 11 15.65 17.69 -6.94
CA LYS A 11 16.22 16.47 -6.37
C LYS A 11 15.92 16.37 -4.87
N ALA A 12 16.16 17.46 -4.13
CA ALA A 12 15.90 17.50 -2.69
C ALA A 12 14.43 17.19 -2.37
N ALA A 13 13.47 17.70 -3.15
CA ALA A 13 12.05 17.41 -2.97
C ALA A 13 11.75 15.91 -3.17
N VAL A 14 12.31 15.29 -4.21
CA VAL A 14 12.12 13.85 -4.48
C VAL A 14 12.67 12.99 -3.34
N TYR A 15 13.92 13.21 -2.93
CA TYR A 15 14.51 12.44 -1.83
C TYR A 15 13.81 12.67 -0.50
N LYS A 16 13.34 13.90 -0.25
CA LYS A 16 12.58 14.24 0.95
C LYS A 16 11.27 13.45 1.03
N VAL A 17 10.47 13.42 -0.03
CA VAL A 17 9.19 12.70 -0.01
C VAL A 17 9.39 11.19 0.16
N ILE A 18 10.43 10.62 -0.45
CA ILE A 18 10.79 9.20 -0.28
C ILE A 18 11.16 8.91 1.19
N ALA A 19 12.02 9.74 1.79
CA ALA A 19 12.48 9.56 3.16
C ALA A 19 11.38 9.77 4.20
N GLU A 20 10.45 10.71 3.96
CA GLU A 20 9.41 11.11 4.92
C GLU A 20 8.06 10.43 4.71
N ARG A 21 7.87 9.61 3.67
CA ARG A 21 6.64 8.83 3.50
C ARG A 21 6.47 7.86 4.68
N ARG A 22 5.26 7.82 5.21
CA ARG A 22 4.87 6.92 6.32
C ARG A 22 3.58 6.19 6.00
N ASP A 23 3.46 4.97 6.52
CA ASP A 23 2.24 4.16 6.48
C ASP A 23 1.32 4.61 7.61
N MET A 24 0.34 5.47 7.28
CA MET A 24 -0.52 6.14 8.25
C MET A 24 -1.73 5.28 8.63
N ARG A 25 -2.13 5.34 9.90
CA ARG A 25 -3.27 4.60 10.44
C ARG A 25 -4.29 5.47 11.17
N HIS A 26 -3.90 6.71 11.50
CA HIS A 26 -4.75 7.67 12.19
C HIS A 26 -5.07 8.82 11.24
N PHE A 27 -6.35 9.03 10.96
CA PHE A 27 -6.82 10.02 10.02
C PHE A 27 -7.76 11.01 10.69
N LEU A 28 -7.88 12.18 10.11
CA LEU A 28 -8.89 13.18 10.46
C LEU A 28 -10.15 12.95 9.62
N PRO A 29 -11.35 13.25 10.15
CA PRO A 29 -12.62 13.05 9.46
C PRO A 29 -12.87 14.07 8.33
N THR A 30 -11.86 14.82 7.91
CA THR A 30 -11.97 15.85 6.87
C THR A 30 -11.96 15.19 5.49
N PRO A 31 -12.98 15.43 4.64
CA PRO A 31 -13.01 14.90 3.27
C PRO A 31 -11.83 15.39 2.42
N LEU A 32 -11.44 14.61 1.43
CA LEU A 32 -10.50 15.04 0.40
C LEU A 32 -11.25 15.77 -0.72
N ALA A 33 -10.63 16.82 -1.26
CA ALA A 33 -11.14 17.47 -2.46
C ALA A 33 -11.11 16.48 -3.65
N PRO A 34 -12.18 16.41 -4.47
CA PRO A 34 -12.23 15.47 -5.61
C PRO A 34 -11.06 15.64 -6.58
N GLU A 35 -10.65 16.88 -6.84
CA GLU A 35 -9.54 17.22 -7.74
C GLU A 35 -8.21 16.70 -7.19
N LEU A 36 -8.04 16.68 -5.87
CA LEU A 36 -6.85 16.12 -5.24
C LEU A 36 -6.82 14.60 -5.41
N LEU A 37 -7.93 13.91 -5.20
CA LEU A 37 -8.01 12.47 -5.41
C LEU A 37 -7.69 12.10 -6.87
N GLU A 38 -8.22 12.85 -7.85
CA GLU A 38 -7.92 12.66 -9.26
C GLU A 38 -6.43 12.85 -9.56
N LYS A 39 -5.81 13.90 -9.02
CA LYS A 39 -4.36 14.14 -9.14
C LYS A 39 -3.53 12.98 -8.59
N LEU A 40 -3.92 12.42 -7.45
CA LEU A 40 -3.25 11.26 -6.86
C LEU A 40 -3.39 10.00 -7.72
N LEU A 41 -4.58 9.75 -8.28
CA LEU A 41 -4.83 8.63 -9.19
C LEU A 41 -4.04 8.80 -10.50
N GLN A 42 -3.91 10.03 -11.01
CA GLN A 42 -3.08 10.32 -12.18
C GLN A 42 -1.60 10.02 -11.91
N ALA A 43 -1.09 10.34 -10.72
CA ALA A 43 0.28 9.98 -10.32
C ALA A 43 0.47 8.45 -10.30
N ALA A 44 -0.51 7.71 -9.78
CA ALA A 44 -0.50 6.25 -9.83
C ALA A 44 -0.46 5.73 -11.27
N HIS A 45 -1.24 6.33 -12.18
CA HIS A 45 -1.33 5.92 -13.57
C HIS A 45 -0.04 6.16 -14.37
N HIS A 46 0.81 7.08 -13.95
CA HIS A 46 2.14 7.30 -14.52
C HIS A 46 3.19 6.27 -14.11
N ALA A 47 2.83 5.24 -13.34
CA ALA A 47 3.77 4.20 -12.95
C ALA A 47 4.25 3.38 -14.17
N PRO A 48 5.51 2.89 -14.14
CA PRO A 48 5.95 1.91 -15.11
C PRO A 48 5.20 0.58 -14.94
N SER A 49 5.05 -0.17 -16.02
CA SER A 49 4.50 -1.51 -15.95
C SER A 49 5.17 -2.46 -16.94
N VAL A 50 5.20 -3.74 -16.60
CA VAL A 50 5.72 -4.78 -17.47
C VAL A 50 4.99 -4.75 -18.81
N GLY A 51 5.75 -4.69 -19.92
CA GLY A 51 5.19 -4.67 -21.26
C GLY A 51 4.11 -3.58 -21.51
N LEU A 52 4.14 -2.47 -20.76
CA LEU A 52 3.10 -1.44 -20.75
C LEU A 52 1.69 -2.01 -20.48
N MET A 53 1.60 -3.06 -19.71
CA MET A 53 0.35 -3.77 -19.40
C MET A 53 -0.64 -2.93 -18.60
N GLN A 54 -0.17 -2.03 -17.73
CA GLN A 54 -0.98 -1.21 -16.82
C GLN A 54 -2.05 -2.03 -16.09
N PRO A 55 -1.63 -3.05 -15.30
CA PRO A 55 -2.54 -4.07 -14.76
C PRO A 55 -3.38 -3.58 -13.59
N TRP A 56 -3.19 -2.38 -13.14
CA TRP A 56 -3.91 -1.81 -12.00
C TRP A 56 -5.35 -1.43 -12.32
N ARG A 57 -6.23 -1.70 -11.37
CA ARG A 57 -7.57 -1.13 -11.26
C ARG A 57 -7.73 -0.60 -9.84
N PHE A 58 -8.40 0.54 -9.69
CA PHE A 58 -8.72 1.11 -8.38
C PHE A 58 -10.23 1.16 -8.23
N ILE A 59 -10.76 0.48 -7.20
CA ILE A 59 -12.17 0.54 -6.85
C ILE A 59 -12.31 1.53 -5.69
N ARG A 60 -12.97 2.66 -5.91
CA ARG A 60 -13.29 3.64 -4.88
C ARG A 60 -14.50 3.19 -4.07
N ILE A 61 -14.40 3.16 -2.77
CA ILE A 61 -15.47 2.77 -1.85
C ILE A 61 -16.15 4.03 -1.31
N THR A 62 -17.34 4.31 -1.80
CA THR A 62 -18.16 5.46 -1.40
C THR A 62 -19.35 5.09 -0.51
N SER A 63 -19.68 3.79 -0.39
CA SER A 63 -20.77 3.30 0.44
C SER A 63 -20.29 2.97 1.84
N ASP A 64 -20.89 3.58 2.87
CA ASP A 64 -20.61 3.28 4.28
C ASP A 64 -20.90 1.82 4.64
N THR A 65 -21.93 1.24 4.03
CA THR A 65 -22.26 -0.19 4.23
C THR A 65 -21.15 -1.10 3.69
N VAL A 66 -20.59 -0.79 2.52
CA VAL A 66 -19.47 -1.56 1.95
C VAL A 66 -18.21 -1.34 2.77
N ARG A 67 -17.94 -0.11 3.20
CA ARG A 67 -16.82 0.24 4.09
C ARG A 67 -16.88 -0.56 5.40
N ALA A 68 -18.03 -0.64 6.05
CA ALA A 68 -18.22 -1.42 7.26
C ALA A 68 -17.97 -2.93 7.05
N LYS A 69 -18.42 -3.49 5.92
CA LYS A 69 -18.14 -4.88 5.57
C LYS A 69 -16.65 -5.13 5.31
N ILE A 70 -15.96 -4.21 4.65
CA ILE A 70 -14.50 -4.28 4.45
C ILE A 70 -13.79 -4.27 5.80
N HIS A 71 -14.18 -3.38 6.72
CA HIS A 71 -13.62 -3.35 8.07
C HIS A 71 -13.82 -4.69 8.80
N THR A 72 -15.00 -5.31 8.69
CA THR A 72 -15.25 -6.64 9.27
C THR A 72 -14.29 -7.69 8.73
N LEU A 73 -14.04 -7.72 7.40
CA LEU A 73 -13.09 -8.66 6.79
C LEU A 73 -11.65 -8.42 7.29
N VAL A 74 -11.27 -7.16 7.47
CA VAL A 74 -9.95 -6.80 8.03
C VAL A 74 -9.82 -7.24 9.49
N ASP A 75 -10.86 -7.05 10.31
CA ASP A 75 -10.83 -7.44 11.72
C ASP A 75 -10.83 -8.96 11.88
N GLU A 76 -11.60 -9.70 11.08
CA GLU A 76 -11.55 -11.17 11.04
C GLU A 76 -10.13 -11.68 10.77
N GLU A 77 -9.46 -11.13 9.77
CA GLU A 77 -8.10 -11.53 9.40
C GLU A 77 -7.06 -11.06 10.43
N ARG A 78 -7.27 -9.91 11.07
CA ARG A 78 -6.44 -9.44 12.18
C ARG A 78 -6.47 -10.42 13.35
N VAL A 79 -7.65 -10.92 13.68
CA VAL A 79 -7.83 -11.93 14.76
C VAL A 79 -7.18 -13.26 14.36
N ALA A 80 -7.35 -13.70 13.11
CA ALA A 80 -6.73 -14.93 12.60
C ALA A 80 -5.20 -14.82 12.61
N THR A 81 -4.65 -13.70 12.15
CA THR A 81 -3.22 -13.39 12.18
C THR A 81 -2.68 -13.39 13.63
N ALA A 82 -3.41 -12.77 14.57
CA ALA A 82 -3.02 -12.77 15.98
C ALA A 82 -2.90 -14.19 16.56
N ARG A 83 -3.85 -15.06 16.24
CA ARG A 83 -3.82 -16.48 16.68
C ARG A 83 -2.61 -17.20 16.08
N ALA A 84 -2.36 -17.04 14.80
CA ALA A 84 -1.19 -17.65 14.14
C ALA A 84 0.14 -17.19 14.76
N ILE A 85 0.25 -15.89 15.10
CA ILE A 85 1.42 -15.37 15.84
C ILE A 85 1.53 -16.03 17.21
N GLY A 86 0.42 -16.18 17.94
CA GLY A 86 0.40 -16.80 19.25
C GLY A 86 0.82 -18.27 19.22
N GLU A 87 0.44 -19.01 18.19
CA GLU A 87 0.81 -20.41 17.97
C GLU A 87 2.27 -20.58 17.53
N TYR A 88 2.75 -19.70 16.64
CA TYR A 88 4.10 -19.80 16.06
C TYR A 88 5.19 -19.20 16.99
N GLU A 89 4.92 -18.07 17.63
CA GLU A 89 5.87 -17.38 18.50
C GLU A 89 5.51 -17.58 19.98
N ASN A 90 4.53 -16.82 20.51
CA ASN A 90 4.01 -16.95 21.89
C ASN A 90 2.83 -16.01 22.12
N THR A 91 2.16 -16.19 23.29
CA THR A 91 0.98 -15.40 23.69
C THR A 91 1.30 -13.92 23.94
N ALA A 92 2.51 -13.59 24.40
CA ALA A 92 2.91 -12.20 24.64
C ALA A 92 3.01 -11.43 23.30
N ARG A 93 3.59 -12.05 22.28
CA ARG A 93 3.71 -11.47 20.94
C ARG A 93 2.35 -11.28 20.29
N MET A 94 1.43 -12.22 20.47
CA MET A 94 0.03 -12.08 20.08
C MET A 94 -0.61 -10.86 20.73
N ALA A 95 -0.44 -10.67 22.05
CA ALA A 95 -1.00 -9.54 22.78
C ALA A 95 -0.40 -8.20 22.31
N GLU A 96 0.88 -8.15 21.97
CA GLU A 96 1.52 -6.98 21.38
C GLU A 96 0.93 -6.66 20.03
N PHE A 97 0.77 -7.65 19.13
CA PHE A 97 0.14 -7.46 17.82
C PHE A 97 -1.27 -6.88 17.94
N MET A 98 -2.08 -7.40 18.87
CA MET A 98 -3.45 -6.91 19.07
C MET A 98 -3.54 -5.47 19.56
N ARG A 99 -2.46 -4.89 20.10
CA ARG A 99 -2.40 -3.47 20.49
C ARG A 99 -2.04 -2.54 19.32
N LEU A 100 -1.48 -3.09 18.24
CA LEU A 100 -1.12 -2.28 17.07
C LEU A 100 -2.38 -1.81 16.34
N LYS A 101 -2.43 -0.52 15.98
CA LYS A 101 -3.42 -0.02 15.03
C LYS A 101 -2.91 -0.32 13.61
N VAL A 102 -3.40 -1.41 13.02
CA VAL A 102 -2.91 -1.93 11.73
C VAL A 102 -3.73 -1.48 10.52
N GLU A 103 -4.82 -0.73 10.75
CA GLU A 103 -5.72 -0.25 9.70
C GLU A 103 -6.30 1.13 10.05
N GLY A 104 -6.94 1.78 9.09
CA GLY A 104 -7.63 3.05 9.24
C GLY A 104 -8.91 3.11 8.39
N VAL A 105 -9.53 1.94 8.16
CA VAL A 105 -10.65 1.77 7.21
C VAL A 105 -11.86 2.63 7.59
N LEU A 106 -12.18 2.73 8.89
CA LEU A 106 -13.32 3.54 9.35
C LEU A 106 -12.99 5.02 9.52
N ASP A 107 -11.71 5.37 9.65
CA ASP A 107 -11.28 6.73 10.01
C ASP A 107 -10.87 7.57 8.80
N CYS A 108 -10.44 6.94 7.71
CA CYS A 108 -9.92 7.66 6.53
C CYS A 108 -11.03 8.32 5.70
N ALA A 109 -10.68 9.38 4.98
CA ALA A 109 -11.62 10.08 4.10
C ALA A 109 -11.99 9.24 2.87
N GLU A 110 -10.99 8.59 2.25
CA GLU A 110 -11.16 7.81 1.03
C GLU A 110 -10.59 6.40 1.18
N ILE A 111 -11.28 5.42 0.59
CA ILE A 111 -10.79 4.05 0.44
C ILE A 111 -10.69 3.73 -1.05
N LEU A 112 -9.50 3.27 -1.45
CA LEU A 112 -9.28 2.68 -2.77
C LEU A 112 -8.84 1.23 -2.59
N ILE A 113 -9.49 0.31 -3.29
CA ILE A 113 -8.99 -1.06 -3.39
C ILE A 113 -8.13 -1.13 -4.65
N ALA A 114 -6.83 -1.30 -4.46
CA ALA A 114 -5.92 -1.55 -5.58
C ALA A 114 -5.98 -3.02 -5.99
N CYS A 115 -6.24 -3.26 -7.27
CA CYS A 115 -6.48 -4.59 -7.80
C CYS A 115 -5.61 -4.85 -9.02
N LEU A 116 -5.29 -6.12 -9.25
CA LEU A 116 -4.91 -6.64 -10.55
C LEU A 116 -6.16 -6.79 -11.41
N CYS A 117 -6.06 -6.39 -12.68
CA CYS A 117 -7.12 -6.62 -13.66
C CYS A 117 -7.32 -8.12 -13.94
N ASP A 118 -8.39 -8.44 -14.65
CA ASP A 118 -8.65 -9.74 -15.25
C ASP A 118 -7.85 -9.97 -16.55
N ASN A 119 -7.98 -11.15 -17.16
CA ASN A 119 -7.39 -11.53 -18.46
C ASN A 119 -5.87 -11.30 -18.58
N ARG A 120 -5.14 -11.38 -17.46
CA ARG A 120 -3.68 -11.12 -17.40
C ARG A 120 -2.85 -12.15 -18.15
N GLU A 121 -3.35 -13.36 -18.29
CA GLU A 121 -2.61 -14.48 -18.94
C GLU A 121 -2.37 -14.26 -20.42
N SER A 122 -3.12 -13.36 -21.06
CA SER A 122 -2.90 -12.94 -22.46
C SER A 122 -1.62 -12.10 -22.63
N TYR A 123 -1.07 -11.52 -21.57
CA TYR A 123 0.14 -10.70 -21.58
C TYR A 123 1.38 -11.54 -21.34
N ILE A 124 2.14 -11.84 -22.38
CA ILE A 124 3.33 -12.69 -22.34
C ILE A 124 4.62 -11.88 -22.17
N PHE A 125 4.68 -10.68 -22.80
CA PHE A 125 5.89 -9.86 -22.83
C PHE A 125 6.32 -9.46 -21.40
N GLY A 126 7.50 -9.95 -20.99
CA GLY A 126 8.06 -9.72 -19.67
C GLY A 126 7.44 -10.55 -18.53
N ARG A 127 6.37 -11.34 -18.81
CA ARG A 127 5.70 -12.20 -17.81
C ARG A 127 5.93 -13.70 -18.01
N ARG A 128 6.44 -14.13 -19.16
CA ARG A 128 6.56 -15.57 -19.51
C ARG A 128 7.23 -16.42 -18.44
N THR A 129 8.26 -15.91 -17.80
CA THR A 129 9.04 -16.61 -16.75
C THR A 129 8.85 -15.98 -15.37
N LEU A 130 8.25 -14.81 -15.28
CA LEU A 130 8.02 -14.04 -14.06
C LEU A 130 6.60 -13.45 -14.10
N PRO A 131 5.55 -14.27 -13.93
CA PRO A 131 4.16 -13.78 -13.95
C PRO A 131 3.88 -12.74 -12.86
N GLU A 132 4.65 -12.74 -11.76
CA GLU A 132 4.56 -11.80 -10.63
C GLU A 132 4.89 -10.35 -11.01
N MET A 133 5.41 -10.09 -12.21
CA MET A 133 5.69 -8.74 -12.69
C MET A 133 4.44 -7.88 -12.85
N ASP A 134 3.26 -8.48 -12.92
CA ASP A 134 1.99 -7.75 -12.85
C ASP A 134 1.76 -7.15 -11.45
N ILE A 135 2.00 -7.93 -10.38
CA ILE A 135 1.93 -7.44 -8.98
C ILE A 135 2.99 -6.36 -8.75
N ALA A 136 4.22 -6.55 -9.22
CA ALA A 136 5.28 -5.55 -9.13
C ALA A 136 4.86 -4.23 -9.79
N SER A 137 4.19 -4.30 -10.95
CA SER A 137 3.67 -3.13 -11.67
C SER A 137 2.59 -2.40 -10.86
N VAL A 138 1.63 -3.12 -10.25
CA VAL A 138 0.63 -2.51 -9.36
C VAL A 138 1.29 -1.87 -8.15
N SER A 139 2.33 -2.50 -7.59
CA SER A 139 3.07 -1.95 -6.45
C SER A 139 3.76 -0.63 -6.80
N CYS A 140 4.27 -0.47 -8.04
CA CYS A 140 4.80 0.81 -8.54
C CYS A 140 3.70 1.89 -8.59
N ALA A 141 2.50 1.54 -9.07
CA ALA A 141 1.37 2.47 -9.11
C ALA A 141 0.94 2.91 -7.70
N ILE A 142 0.86 1.98 -6.75
CA ILE A 142 0.57 2.29 -5.34
C ILE A 142 1.68 3.19 -4.75
N GLN A 143 2.94 2.91 -5.03
CA GLN A 143 4.06 3.71 -4.52
C GLN A 143 4.02 5.13 -5.09
N ASN A 144 3.74 5.32 -6.38
CA ASN A 144 3.59 6.64 -6.98
C ASN A 144 2.46 7.44 -6.31
N LEU A 145 1.29 6.80 -6.12
CA LEU A 145 0.16 7.39 -5.40
C LEU A 145 0.56 7.82 -3.98
N TRP A 146 1.32 6.97 -3.29
CA TRP A 146 1.74 7.21 -1.91
C TRP A 146 2.72 8.39 -1.79
N LEU A 147 3.70 8.48 -2.70
CA LEU A 147 4.63 9.60 -2.74
C LEU A 147 3.91 10.91 -3.08
N ALA A 148 2.98 10.87 -4.05
CA ALA A 148 2.16 12.02 -4.39
C ALA A 148 1.29 12.46 -3.21
N ALA A 149 0.62 11.53 -2.52
CA ALA A 149 -0.16 11.82 -1.32
C ALA A 149 0.70 12.49 -0.24
N ARG A 150 1.91 11.95 0.03
CA ARG A 150 2.84 12.55 1.00
C ARG A 150 3.29 13.95 0.59
N ALA A 151 3.52 14.21 -0.70
CA ALA A 151 3.89 15.53 -1.21
C ALA A 151 2.75 16.56 -1.03
N GLU A 152 1.50 16.12 -1.14
CA GLU A 152 0.30 16.93 -0.89
C GLU A 152 -0.08 17.03 0.60
N GLY A 153 0.72 16.46 1.51
CA GLY A 153 0.39 16.44 2.95
C GLY A 153 -0.72 15.48 3.35
N ILE A 154 -1.07 14.54 2.47
CA ILE A 154 -2.11 13.52 2.70
C ILE A 154 -1.47 12.24 3.22
N GLY A 155 -2.02 11.73 4.33
CA GLY A 155 -1.67 10.41 4.85
C GLY A 155 -2.23 9.32 3.96
N MET A 156 -1.45 8.26 3.77
CA MET A 156 -1.93 7.03 3.15
C MET A 156 -1.48 5.83 3.97
N GLY A 157 -2.38 4.86 4.13
CA GLY A 157 -2.13 3.57 4.73
C GLY A 157 -2.36 2.43 3.75
N TRP A 158 -1.44 1.46 3.71
CA TRP A 158 -1.58 0.23 2.94
C TRP A 158 -1.98 -0.90 3.88
N VAL A 159 -3.21 -1.39 3.75
CA VAL A 159 -3.72 -2.53 4.52
C VAL A 159 -3.71 -3.77 3.63
N SER A 160 -2.99 -4.81 4.07
CA SER A 160 -2.90 -6.13 3.42
C SER A 160 -3.47 -7.26 4.29
N ILE A 161 -4.02 -6.92 5.45
CA ILE A 161 -4.62 -7.86 6.40
C ILE A 161 -6.10 -8.06 6.01
N PHE A 162 -6.35 -8.94 5.05
CA PHE A 162 -7.69 -9.34 4.59
C PHE A 162 -7.61 -10.61 3.75
N ASP A 163 -8.71 -11.38 3.69
CA ASP A 163 -8.84 -12.49 2.74
C ASP A 163 -9.16 -11.94 1.33
N PRO A 164 -8.28 -12.10 0.34
CA PRO A 164 -8.49 -11.56 -1.00
C PRO A 164 -9.69 -12.16 -1.72
N LYS A 165 -10.06 -13.42 -1.43
CA LYS A 165 -11.23 -14.07 -2.05
C LYS A 165 -12.54 -13.48 -1.50
N LYS A 166 -12.63 -13.33 -0.17
CA LYS A 166 -13.79 -12.70 0.47
C LYS A 166 -13.98 -11.25 0.00
N LEU A 167 -12.88 -10.48 -0.11
CA LEU A 167 -12.94 -9.10 -0.58
C LEU A 167 -13.36 -9.03 -2.06
N ALA A 168 -12.83 -9.91 -2.91
CA ALA A 168 -13.24 -9.99 -4.31
C ALA A 168 -14.74 -10.33 -4.46
N GLN A 169 -15.25 -11.27 -3.67
CA GLN A 169 -16.67 -11.61 -3.64
C GLN A 169 -17.55 -10.43 -3.18
N LEU A 170 -17.15 -9.74 -2.10
CA LEU A 170 -17.87 -8.57 -1.59
C LEU A 170 -18.01 -7.48 -2.65
N LEU A 171 -16.98 -7.32 -3.50
CA LEU A 171 -16.90 -6.28 -4.55
C LEU A 171 -17.35 -6.76 -5.91
N ASN A 172 -17.87 -7.98 -6.05
CA ASN A 172 -18.29 -8.61 -7.31
C ASN A 172 -17.20 -8.54 -8.39
N MET A 173 -15.95 -8.80 -8.00
CA MET A 173 -14.83 -8.76 -8.94
C MET A 173 -14.88 -9.95 -9.91
N PRO A 174 -14.39 -9.78 -11.16
CA PRO A 174 -14.18 -10.90 -12.07
C PRO A 174 -13.27 -11.98 -11.45
N GLU A 175 -13.46 -13.24 -11.86
CA GLU A 175 -12.75 -14.39 -11.27
C GLU A 175 -11.22 -14.25 -11.31
N ASP A 176 -10.68 -13.71 -12.42
CA ASP A 176 -9.24 -13.53 -12.63
C ASP A 176 -8.68 -12.23 -12.01
N ALA A 177 -9.53 -11.31 -11.58
CA ALA A 177 -9.10 -10.09 -10.92
C ALA A 177 -8.76 -10.39 -9.46
N LYS A 178 -7.77 -9.66 -8.92
CA LYS A 178 -7.30 -9.90 -7.55
C LYS A 178 -7.11 -8.59 -6.79
N PRO A 179 -7.75 -8.41 -5.63
CA PRO A 179 -7.43 -7.27 -4.76
C PRO A 179 -6.05 -7.48 -4.14
N ILE A 180 -5.23 -6.42 -4.16
CA ILE A 180 -3.83 -6.42 -3.69
C ILE A 180 -3.70 -5.63 -2.39
N ALA A 181 -4.44 -4.53 -2.26
CA ALA A 181 -4.35 -3.65 -1.11
C ALA A 181 -5.64 -2.88 -0.89
N ILE A 182 -5.94 -2.59 0.37
CA ILE A 182 -6.88 -1.56 0.78
C ILE A 182 -6.06 -0.33 1.12
N LEU A 183 -6.25 0.76 0.36
CA LEU A 183 -5.54 2.01 0.54
C LEU A 183 -6.46 3.00 1.26
N CYS A 184 -6.06 3.40 2.47
CA CYS A 184 -6.75 4.39 3.27
C CYS A 184 -6.08 5.75 3.07
N LEU A 185 -6.80 6.77 2.57
CA LEU A 185 -6.27 8.11 2.35
C LEU A 185 -7.05 9.13 3.18
N GLY A 186 -6.35 10.13 3.70
CA GLY A 186 -6.99 11.19 4.48
C GLY A 186 -6.01 12.19 5.05
N HIS A 187 -6.56 13.29 5.56
CA HIS A 187 -5.79 14.25 6.33
C HIS A 187 -5.29 13.60 7.64
N VAL A 188 -4.15 14.05 8.13
CA VAL A 188 -3.53 13.59 9.38
C VAL A 188 -3.11 14.79 10.24
N ASN A 189 -3.10 14.61 11.55
CA ASN A 189 -2.58 15.67 12.44
C ASN A 189 -1.07 15.89 12.25
N SER A 190 -0.33 14.79 12.08
CA SER A 190 1.12 14.81 11.84
C SER A 190 1.53 13.46 11.25
N PHE A 191 2.62 13.45 10.50
CA PHE A 191 3.25 12.21 10.06
C PHE A 191 4.11 11.62 11.18
N TYR A 192 4.18 10.28 11.26
CA TYR A 192 5.06 9.60 12.18
C TYR A 192 6.53 9.96 11.89
N LYS A 193 7.35 10.08 12.95
CA LYS A 193 8.77 10.41 12.83
C LYS A 193 9.58 9.26 12.23
N ALA A 194 9.23 8.02 12.60
CA ALA A 194 9.79 6.78 12.06
C ALA A 194 8.67 5.85 11.58
N PRO A 195 8.98 4.72 10.92
CA PRO A 195 7.97 3.70 10.64
C PRO A 195 7.23 3.28 11.93
N MET A 196 5.90 3.20 11.88
CA MET A 196 5.07 2.97 13.06
C MET A 196 5.48 1.69 13.83
N LEU A 197 5.83 0.62 13.12
CA LEU A 197 6.27 -0.63 13.75
C LEU A 197 7.59 -0.48 14.50
N VAL A 198 8.46 0.46 14.06
CA VAL A 198 9.71 0.79 14.79
C VAL A 198 9.38 1.62 16.02
N GLU A 199 8.52 2.64 15.91
CA GLU A 199 8.09 3.47 17.03
C GLU A 199 7.40 2.64 18.13
N GLN A 200 6.66 1.59 17.75
CA GLN A 200 5.98 0.68 18.67
C GLN A 200 6.87 -0.47 19.18
N GLY A 201 8.15 -0.52 18.80
CA GLY A 201 9.08 -1.58 19.20
C GLY A 201 8.77 -2.96 18.60
N TRP A 202 7.90 -3.04 17.60
CA TRP A 202 7.51 -4.29 16.96
C TRP A 202 8.60 -4.87 16.07
N ALA A 203 9.32 -4.00 15.33
CA ALA A 203 10.37 -4.38 14.38
C ALA A 203 11.53 -3.40 14.41
N LEU A 204 12.68 -3.83 13.90
CA LEU A 204 13.86 -3.00 13.69
C LEU A 204 14.14 -2.86 12.19
N GLU A 205 14.65 -1.70 11.79
CA GLU A 205 15.14 -1.53 10.42
C GLU A 205 16.47 -2.27 10.24
N LYS A 206 16.65 -2.86 9.06
CA LYS A 206 17.90 -3.49 8.67
C LYS A 206 18.79 -2.49 7.94
N PRO A 207 20.11 -2.52 8.15
CA PRO A 207 21.02 -1.60 7.48
C PRO A 207 21.14 -1.95 5.98
N LEU A 208 21.32 -0.93 5.15
CA LEU A 208 21.44 -1.10 3.68
C LEU A 208 22.55 -2.08 3.30
N SER A 209 23.65 -2.14 4.08
CA SER A 209 24.78 -3.05 3.86
C SER A 209 24.40 -4.54 3.87
N GLU A 210 23.28 -4.91 4.54
CA GLU A 210 22.75 -6.26 4.52
C GLU A 210 21.88 -6.56 3.28
N MET A 211 21.45 -5.51 2.55
CA MET A 211 20.54 -5.62 1.42
C MET A 211 21.26 -5.63 0.07
N VAL A 212 22.53 -5.23 0.04
CA VAL A 212 23.30 -5.12 -1.21
C VAL A 212 24.36 -6.22 -1.24
N MET A 213 24.36 -7.01 -2.30
CA MET A 213 25.32 -8.08 -2.53
C MET A 213 25.96 -7.89 -3.91
N GLU A 214 27.24 -8.24 -4.02
CA GLU A 214 28.00 -8.14 -5.27
C GLU A 214 28.19 -9.52 -5.87
N ASN A 215 27.88 -9.66 -7.17
CA ASN A 215 28.13 -10.84 -8.00
C ASN A 215 27.47 -12.15 -7.55
N GLY A 216 26.65 -12.13 -6.50
CA GLY A 216 25.96 -13.32 -6.03
C GLY A 216 25.31 -13.16 -4.66
N TRP A 217 24.46 -14.13 -4.28
CA TRP A 217 23.82 -14.15 -2.98
C TRP A 217 24.83 -14.58 -1.90
N LYS A 218 24.97 -13.78 -0.84
CA LYS A 218 25.77 -14.19 0.33
C LYS A 218 24.97 -15.24 1.13
N LYS A 219 25.60 -16.34 1.43
CA LYS A 219 25.06 -17.39 2.31
C LYS A 219 25.24 -17.01 3.77
#